data_6a636c89e5f1e85623880dcc683eda55
#
_entry.id   6a636c89e5f1e85623880dcc683eda55
#
_cell.length_a   1.000
_cell.length_b   1.000
_cell.length_c   1.000
_cell.angle_alpha   90.00
_cell.angle_beta   90.00
_cell.angle_gamma   90.00
#
_symmetry.space_group_name_H-M   'P 1'
#
loop_
_entity.id
_entity.type
_entity.pdbx_description
1 polymer ?
#
loop_
_entity_poly.entity_id
_entity_poly.type
_entity_poly.pdbx_seq_one_letter_code
_entity_poly.pdbx_strand_id
1 'polypeptide(L)'
;MRDLKQKLLNVGFDIISEQGFAGVGVMTIINAACATKGSFYHHFKSKDDFGRILLDDYFEEHLASLTQFLTNAAITRQERVIAYFENWCSTKVTDDFQIKCLVVKLSGEISGTSNDMQKSLNSGAEKLISCMSDFFEQGIIENDFSLKNSYDTSRAIYSLWLGSTLLCALQKYRSILDSAIKETRRLIL
;
A
#
# COMPACT_ATOMS: atom_id res chain seq x y z
N MET A 1 7.45 -24.05 8.75
CA MET A 1 7.63 -22.88 9.63
C MET A 1 7.45 -21.54 8.90
N ARG A 2 7.97 -21.33 7.67
CA ARG A 2 7.66 -20.13 6.86
C ARG A 2 6.16 -19.95 6.59
N ASP A 3 5.46 -21.04 6.37
CA ASP A 3 4.02 -21.06 6.11
C ASP A 3 3.18 -20.46 7.27
N LEU A 4 3.48 -20.77 8.54
CA LEU A 4 2.69 -20.25 9.67
C LEU A 4 2.91 -18.76 9.92
N LYS A 5 4.15 -18.25 9.74
CA LYS A 5 4.41 -16.81 9.85
C LYS A 5 3.59 -16.03 8.81
N GLN A 6 3.64 -16.46 7.54
CA GLN A 6 2.89 -15.83 6.46
C GLN A 6 1.38 -15.94 6.67
N LYS A 7 0.89 -17.09 7.13
CA LYS A 7 -0.51 -17.27 7.49
C LYS A 7 -0.96 -16.27 8.57
N LEU A 8 -0.15 -16.06 9.61
CA LEU A 8 -0.43 -15.08 10.66
C LEU A 8 -0.45 -13.64 10.09
N LEU A 9 0.47 -13.30 9.18
CA LEU A 9 0.50 -11.99 8.52
C LEU A 9 -0.74 -11.79 7.63
N ASN A 10 -1.10 -12.77 6.81
CA ASN A 10 -2.28 -12.67 5.92
C ASN A 10 -3.58 -12.51 6.72
N VAL A 11 -3.79 -13.36 7.73
CA VAL A 11 -4.96 -13.28 8.60
C VAL A 11 -4.98 -11.96 9.38
N GLY A 12 -3.82 -11.51 9.86
CA GLY A 12 -3.70 -10.23 10.53
C GLY A 12 -3.97 -9.05 9.62
N PHE A 13 -3.52 -9.11 8.36
CA PHE A 13 -3.83 -8.10 7.35
C PHE A 13 -5.35 -7.95 7.16
N ASP A 14 -6.07 -9.06 6.97
CA ASP A 14 -7.52 -9.03 6.77
C ASP A 14 -8.23 -8.41 7.96
N ILE A 15 -7.95 -8.90 9.18
CA ILE A 15 -8.60 -8.41 10.40
C ILE A 15 -8.26 -6.94 10.68
N ILE A 16 -6.99 -6.55 10.55
CA ILE A 16 -6.54 -5.18 10.82
C ILE A 16 -7.06 -4.20 9.76
N SER A 17 -7.14 -4.60 8.49
CA SER A 17 -7.72 -3.75 7.44
C SER A 17 -9.21 -3.47 7.68
N GLU A 18 -9.92 -4.35 8.37
CA GLU A 18 -11.33 -4.16 8.75
C GLU A 18 -11.49 -3.37 10.04
N GLN A 19 -10.81 -3.78 11.11
CA GLN A 19 -11.06 -3.31 12.48
C GLN A 19 -10.05 -2.24 12.98
N GLY A 20 -8.96 -1.98 12.23
CA GLY A 20 -7.85 -1.14 12.67
C GLY A 20 -6.89 -1.90 13.59
N PHE A 21 -5.68 -1.34 13.76
CA PHE A 21 -4.64 -1.98 14.58
C PHE A 21 -4.95 -1.89 16.08
N ALA A 22 -5.43 -0.75 16.55
CA ALA A 22 -5.71 -0.52 17.97
C ALA A 22 -6.80 -1.48 18.48
N GLY A 23 -7.86 -1.71 17.69
CA GLY A 23 -9.01 -2.53 18.07
C GLY A 23 -8.76 -4.03 18.08
N VAL A 24 -7.67 -4.53 17.45
CA VAL A 24 -7.39 -5.95 17.29
C VAL A 24 -6.46 -6.47 18.37
N GLY A 25 -6.91 -7.47 19.13
CA GLY A 25 -6.06 -8.19 20.10
C GLY A 25 -5.23 -9.29 19.44
N VAL A 26 -4.04 -9.59 20.00
CA VAL A 26 -3.18 -10.70 19.52
C VAL A 26 -3.94 -12.04 19.50
N MET A 27 -4.79 -12.30 20.49
CA MET A 27 -5.57 -13.55 20.55
C MET A 27 -6.58 -13.66 19.41
N THR A 28 -7.12 -12.56 18.90
CA THR A 28 -8.01 -12.55 17.74
C THR A 28 -7.28 -13.10 16.50
N ILE A 29 -6.04 -12.62 16.25
CA ILE A 29 -5.19 -13.07 15.14
C ILE A 29 -4.82 -14.55 15.32
N ILE A 30 -4.38 -14.96 16.53
CA ILE A 30 -3.99 -16.33 16.84
C ILE A 30 -5.14 -17.29 16.57
N ASN A 31 -6.33 -16.99 17.08
CA ASN A 31 -7.50 -17.84 16.93
C ASN A 31 -7.94 -17.94 15.45
N ALA A 32 -7.99 -16.85 14.73
CA ALA A 32 -8.35 -16.83 13.32
C ALA A 32 -7.34 -17.57 12.43
N ALA A 33 -6.04 -17.52 12.78
CA ALA A 33 -5.00 -18.28 12.09
C ALA A 33 -4.95 -19.78 12.50
N CYS A 34 -5.77 -20.22 13.46
CA CYS A 34 -5.69 -21.55 14.08
C CYS A 34 -4.26 -21.85 14.61
N ALA A 35 -3.61 -20.84 15.18
CA ALA A 35 -2.26 -20.91 15.74
C ALA A 35 -2.29 -21.05 17.27
N THR A 36 -1.13 -21.20 17.90
CA THR A 36 -0.96 -21.19 19.35
C THR A 36 -0.28 -19.89 19.79
N LYS A 37 -0.50 -19.48 21.05
CA LYS A 37 0.19 -18.34 21.65
C LYS A 37 1.72 -18.50 21.58
N GLY A 38 2.23 -19.73 21.83
CA GLY A 38 3.65 -20.04 21.72
C GLY A 38 4.20 -19.84 20.32
N SER A 39 3.47 -20.30 19.29
CA SER A 39 3.90 -20.15 17.90
C SER A 39 3.86 -18.69 17.43
N PHE A 40 2.91 -17.88 17.90
CA PHE A 40 2.90 -16.44 17.62
C PHE A 40 4.15 -15.75 18.19
N TYR A 41 4.41 -15.94 19.50
CA TYR A 41 5.56 -15.31 20.16
C TYR A 41 6.92 -15.91 19.75
N HIS A 42 6.94 -17.04 19.06
CA HIS A 42 8.13 -17.53 18.38
C HIS A 42 8.50 -16.65 17.17
N HIS A 43 7.51 -16.08 16.48
CA HIS A 43 7.72 -15.26 15.28
C HIS A 43 7.72 -13.75 15.56
N PHE A 44 6.99 -13.29 16.55
CA PHE A 44 6.75 -11.87 16.85
C PHE A 44 6.94 -11.59 18.35
N LYS A 45 7.80 -10.63 18.68
CA LYS A 45 8.13 -10.30 20.08
C LYS A 45 6.96 -9.66 20.84
N SER A 46 6.12 -8.91 20.12
CA SER A 46 4.99 -8.16 20.66
C SER A 46 3.94 -7.93 19.58
N LYS A 47 2.79 -7.33 19.93
CA LYS A 47 1.80 -6.85 18.97
C LYS A 47 2.39 -5.77 18.04
N ASP A 48 3.19 -4.85 18.57
CA ASP A 48 3.83 -3.80 17.77
C ASP A 48 4.88 -4.35 16.82
N ASP A 49 5.66 -5.35 17.24
CA ASP A 49 6.60 -6.05 16.34
C ASP A 49 5.87 -6.80 15.23
N PHE A 50 4.73 -7.43 15.55
CA PHE A 50 3.84 -8.00 14.55
C PHE A 50 3.35 -6.95 13.56
N GLY A 51 2.86 -5.80 14.06
CA GLY A 51 2.39 -4.70 13.22
C GLY A 51 3.47 -4.12 12.31
N ARG A 52 4.70 -3.96 12.85
CA ARG A 52 5.87 -3.54 12.07
C ARG A 52 6.18 -4.53 10.94
N ILE A 53 6.26 -5.83 11.26
CA ILE A 53 6.56 -6.87 10.27
C ILE A 53 5.43 -6.98 9.24
N LEU A 54 4.17 -6.82 9.64
CA LEU A 54 3.02 -6.79 8.74
C LEU A 54 3.11 -5.62 7.74
N LEU A 55 3.52 -4.43 8.21
CA LEU A 55 3.72 -3.28 7.33
C LEU A 55 4.89 -3.48 6.37
N ASP A 56 6.00 -4.03 6.85
CA ASP A 56 7.15 -4.32 6.01
C ASP A 56 6.77 -5.31 4.88
N ASP A 57 6.07 -6.42 5.22
CA ASP A 57 5.56 -7.42 4.28
C ASP A 57 4.57 -6.81 3.25
N TYR A 58 3.64 -5.99 3.73
CA TYR A 58 2.70 -5.25 2.89
C TYR A 58 3.40 -4.35 1.86
N PHE A 59 4.44 -3.63 2.26
CA PHE A 59 5.18 -2.77 1.34
C PHE A 59 6.08 -3.54 0.38
N GLU A 60 6.63 -4.69 0.79
CA GLU A 60 7.38 -5.58 -0.11
C GLU A 60 6.47 -6.10 -1.23
N GLU A 61 5.26 -6.57 -0.90
CA GLU A 61 4.27 -6.99 -1.91
C GLU A 61 3.84 -5.83 -2.82
N HIS A 62 3.64 -4.65 -2.25
CA HIS A 62 3.26 -3.46 -3.00
C HIS A 62 4.33 -3.01 -3.97
N LEU A 63 5.60 -3.01 -3.55
CA LEU A 63 6.75 -2.67 -4.38
C LEU A 63 6.94 -3.69 -5.50
N ALA A 64 6.79 -4.98 -5.19
CA ALA A 64 6.84 -6.05 -6.19
C ALA A 64 5.74 -5.88 -7.25
N SER A 65 4.51 -5.57 -6.82
CA SER A 65 3.40 -5.29 -7.74
C SER A 65 3.68 -4.06 -8.61
N LEU A 66 4.11 -2.94 -8.01
CA LEU A 66 4.48 -1.73 -8.77
C LEU A 66 5.55 -2.04 -9.82
N THR A 67 6.63 -2.71 -9.41
CA THR A 67 7.73 -3.09 -10.31
C THR A 67 7.24 -3.97 -11.46
N GLN A 68 6.35 -4.92 -11.20
CA GLN A 68 5.77 -5.78 -12.24
C GLN A 68 5.04 -4.98 -13.31
N PHE A 69 4.22 -3.98 -12.91
CA PHE A 69 3.54 -3.10 -13.86
C PHE A 69 4.53 -2.24 -14.63
N LEU A 70 5.47 -1.60 -13.95
CA LEU A 70 6.43 -0.70 -14.55
C LEU A 70 7.41 -1.38 -15.52
N THR A 71 7.66 -2.68 -15.37
CA THR A 71 8.54 -3.47 -16.26
C THR A 71 7.83 -4.12 -17.45
N ASN A 72 6.50 -3.98 -17.58
CA ASN A 72 5.74 -4.55 -18.69
C ASN A 72 6.05 -3.85 -20.02
N ALA A 73 7.00 -4.39 -20.78
CA ALA A 73 7.44 -3.82 -22.06
C ALA A 73 6.42 -3.93 -23.21
N ALA A 74 5.29 -4.61 -23.02
CA ALA A 74 4.26 -4.78 -24.05
C ALA A 74 3.39 -3.52 -24.28
N ILE A 75 3.43 -2.56 -23.36
CA ILE A 75 2.65 -1.33 -23.38
C ILE A 75 3.55 -0.12 -23.12
N THR A 76 3.08 1.07 -23.47
CA THR A 76 3.82 2.33 -23.28
C THR A 76 4.09 2.61 -21.81
N ARG A 77 5.08 3.44 -21.50
CA ARG A 77 5.39 3.82 -20.11
C ARG A 77 4.20 4.48 -19.41
N GLN A 78 3.45 5.33 -20.11
CA GLN A 78 2.24 5.96 -19.59
C GLN A 78 1.18 4.92 -19.22
N GLU A 79 0.95 3.94 -20.12
CA GLU A 79 -0.01 2.86 -19.87
C GLU A 79 0.40 1.97 -18.69
N ARG A 80 1.69 1.74 -18.44
CA ARG A 80 2.19 0.98 -17.28
C ARG A 80 1.79 1.66 -15.97
N VAL A 81 1.98 2.98 -15.88
CA VAL A 81 1.57 3.76 -14.70
C VAL A 81 0.06 3.67 -14.49
N ILE A 82 -0.71 3.84 -15.56
CA ILE A 82 -2.17 3.79 -15.46
C ILE A 82 -2.66 2.39 -15.09
N ALA A 83 -2.12 1.33 -15.68
CA ALA A 83 -2.47 -0.05 -15.37
C ALA A 83 -2.20 -0.39 -13.88
N TYR A 84 -1.10 0.11 -13.31
CA TYR A 84 -0.86 -0.04 -11.87
C TYR A 84 -1.97 0.61 -11.04
N PHE A 85 -2.41 1.81 -11.38
CA PHE A 85 -3.47 2.49 -10.64
C PHE A 85 -4.88 1.96 -10.92
N GLU A 86 -5.14 1.39 -12.09
CA GLU A 86 -6.35 0.60 -12.34
C GLU A 86 -6.39 -0.66 -11.45
N ASN A 87 -5.25 -1.35 -11.29
CA ASN A 87 -5.13 -2.42 -10.31
C ASN A 87 -5.32 -1.92 -8.86
N TRP A 88 -4.85 -0.71 -8.53
CA TRP A 88 -5.12 -0.09 -7.23
C TRP A 88 -6.61 0.05 -6.97
N CYS A 89 -7.39 0.53 -7.96
CA CYS A 89 -8.85 0.67 -7.84
C CYS A 89 -9.55 -0.62 -7.44
N SER A 90 -9.08 -1.77 -7.94
CA SER A 90 -9.68 -3.09 -7.67
C SER A 90 -9.17 -3.74 -6.40
N THR A 91 -7.94 -3.40 -5.95
CA THR A 91 -7.28 -4.09 -4.83
C THR A 91 -7.30 -3.30 -3.52
N LYS A 92 -7.37 -1.96 -3.57
CA LYS A 92 -7.28 -1.11 -2.36
C LYS A 92 -8.59 -0.60 -1.83
N VAL A 93 -9.68 -0.69 -2.63
CA VAL A 93 -11.04 -0.41 -2.20
C VAL A 93 -11.95 -1.53 -2.71
N THR A 94 -12.60 -2.24 -1.82
CA THR A 94 -13.53 -3.32 -2.17
C THR A 94 -14.84 -2.78 -2.76
N ASP A 95 -15.71 -3.64 -3.29
CA ASP A 95 -16.99 -3.22 -3.88
C ASP A 95 -17.96 -2.65 -2.84
N ASP A 96 -17.84 -3.06 -1.58
CA ASP A 96 -18.57 -2.51 -0.43
C ASP A 96 -17.84 -1.32 0.23
N PHE A 97 -16.85 -0.74 -0.46
CA PHE A 97 -16.08 0.43 -0.04
C PHE A 97 -15.21 0.25 1.21
N GLN A 98 -14.79 -0.98 1.53
CA GLN A 98 -13.80 -1.20 2.59
C GLN A 98 -12.40 -0.85 2.08
N ILE A 99 -11.60 -0.21 2.95
CA ILE A 99 -10.22 0.16 2.63
C ILE A 99 -9.29 -1.03 2.93
N LYS A 100 -8.59 -1.52 1.91
CA LYS A 100 -7.50 -2.50 2.02
C LYS A 100 -6.10 -1.86 1.95
N CYS A 101 -6.02 -0.54 1.87
CA CYS A 101 -4.77 0.21 1.94
C CYS A 101 -4.38 0.45 3.40
N LEU A 102 -3.37 -0.29 3.91
CA LEU A 102 -2.92 -0.14 5.30
C LEU A 102 -2.37 1.26 5.61
N VAL A 103 -1.79 1.96 4.63
CA VAL A 103 -1.32 3.34 4.83
C VAL A 103 -2.49 4.24 5.21
N VAL A 104 -3.56 4.20 4.43
CA VAL A 104 -4.77 5.01 4.69
C VAL A 104 -5.42 4.58 6.02
N LYS A 105 -5.49 3.28 6.27
CA LYS A 105 -6.16 2.73 7.46
C LYS A 105 -5.43 3.06 8.76
N LEU A 106 -4.09 2.97 8.77
CA LEU A 106 -3.32 2.95 10.00
C LEU A 106 -2.58 4.26 10.31
N SER A 107 -2.43 5.19 9.34
CA SER A 107 -1.66 6.43 9.55
C SER A 107 -2.15 7.23 10.76
N GLY A 108 -3.46 7.34 10.95
CA GLY A 108 -4.05 8.06 12.10
C GLY A 108 -3.92 7.32 13.43
N GLU A 109 -3.91 5.99 13.41
CA GLU A 109 -3.83 5.16 14.63
C GLU A 109 -2.39 5.05 15.16
N ILE A 110 -1.42 5.01 14.25
CA ILE A 110 0.00 4.76 14.56
C ILE A 110 0.73 6.03 14.97
N SER A 111 0.27 7.19 14.50
CA SER A 111 0.83 8.49 14.84
C SER A 111 0.78 8.72 16.36
N GLY A 112 1.93 8.58 17.01
CA GLY A 112 2.10 8.76 18.46
C GLY A 112 2.01 7.48 19.33
N THR A 113 1.78 6.28 18.73
CA THR A 113 1.67 5.03 19.51
C THR A 113 2.83 4.05 19.30
N SER A 114 3.36 3.94 18.10
CA SER A 114 4.49 3.03 17.79
C SER A 114 5.48 3.66 16.82
N ASN A 115 6.64 4.05 17.33
CA ASN A 115 7.72 4.64 16.54
C ASN A 115 8.21 3.69 15.42
N ASP A 116 8.26 2.39 15.67
CA ASP A 116 8.79 1.44 14.69
C ASP A 116 7.78 1.18 13.56
N MET A 117 6.50 1.09 13.86
CA MET A 117 5.46 1.02 12.83
C MET A 117 5.40 2.31 11.99
N GLN A 118 5.57 3.48 12.62
CA GLN A 118 5.64 4.76 11.91
C GLN A 118 6.84 4.81 10.96
N LYS A 119 8.01 4.30 11.37
CA LYS A 119 9.19 4.18 10.50
C LYS A 119 8.92 3.24 9.31
N SER A 120 8.27 2.10 9.53
CA SER A 120 7.88 1.18 8.45
C SER A 120 6.92 1.84 7.45
N LEU A 121 5.89 2.59 7.93
CA LEU A 121 5.01 3.35 7.05
C LEU A 121 5.76 4.38 6.21
N ASN A 122 6.60 5.19 6.84
CA ASN A 122 7.37 6.22 6.14
C ASN A 122 8.36 5.60 5.14
N SER A 123 9.15 4.61 5.58
CA SER A 123 10.14 3.95 4.72
C SER A 123 9.48 3.21 3.55
N GLY A 124 8.36 2.54 3.79
CA GLY A 124 7.63 1.84 2.75
C GLY A 124 7.01 2.78 1.71
N ALA A 125 6.38 3.86 2.16
CA ALA A 125 5.85 4.89 1.27
C ALA A 125 6.95 5.52 0.41
N GLU A 126 8.11 5.83 1.04
CA GLU A 126 9.25 6.41 0.35
C GLU A 126 9.82 5.48 -0.72
N LYS A 127 9.90 4.16 -0.45
CA LYS A 127 10.34 3.17 -1.46
C LYS A 127 9.44 3.15 -2.69
N LEU A 128 8.13 3.25 -2.52
CA LEU A 128 7.17 3.30 -3.63
C LEU A 128 7.33 4.60 -4.44
N ILE A 129 7.45 5.74 -3.76
CA ILE A 129 7.67 7.04 -4.39
C ILE A 129 8.98 7.04 -5.18
N SER A 130 10.08 6.57 -4.58
CA SER A 130 11.39 6.49 -5.23
C SER A 130 11.37 5.55 -6.44
N CYS A 131 10.77 4.37 -6.32
CA CYS A 131 10.64 3.43 -7.45
C CYS A 131 9.90 4.07 -8.65
N MET A 132 8.83 4.82 -8.39
CA MET A 132 8.09 5.53 -9.44
C MET A 132 8.91 6.71 -9.99
N SER A 133 9.64 7.42 -9.14
CA SER A 133 10.55 8.50 -9.54
C SER A 133 11.65 8.03 -10.48
N ASP A 134 12.32 6.93 -10.13
CA ASP A 134 13.36 6.33 -10.98
C ASP A 134 12.80 5.93 -12.35
N PHE A 135 11.58 5.36 -12.37
CA PHE A 135 10.90 5.01 -13.60
C PHE A 135 10.60 6.25 -14.47
N PHE A 136 10.15 7.35 -13.86
CA PHE A 136 9.91 8.60 -14.57
C PHE A 136 11.22 9.23 -15.08
N GLU A 137 12.30 9.19 -14.30
CA GLU A 137 13.60 9.72 -14.74
C GLU A 137 14.10 8.99 -15.98
N GLN A 138 14.02 7.66 -16.02
CA GLN A 138 14.35 6.90 -17.21
C GLN A 138 13.47 7.27 -18.40
N GLY A 139 12.17 7.44 -18.18
CA GLY A 139 11.25 7.86 -19.25
C GLY A 139 11.49 9.29 -19.75
N ILE A 140 12.00 10.20 -18.93
CA ILE A 140 12.42 11.55 -19.37
C ILE A 140 13.65 11.43 -20.27
N ILE A 141 14.64 10.62 -19.92
CA ILE A 141 15.85 10.39 -20.73
C ILE A 141 15.47 9.80 -22.10
N GLU A 142 14.47 8.92 -22.14
CA GLU A 142 13.98 8.27 -23.36
C GLU A 142 12.92 9.09 -24.12
N ASN A 143 12.57 10.30 -23.65
CA ASN A 143 11.54 11.20 -24.19
C ASN A 143 10.10 10.65 -24.13
N ASP A 144 9.82 9.75 -23.21
CA ASP A 144 8.47 9.23 -22.95
C ASP A 144 7.66 10.14 -22.02
N PHE A 145 8.33 10.94 -21.17
CA PHE A 145 7.71 11.89 -20.24
C PHE A 145 8.33 13.29 -20.34
N SER A 146 7.51 14.32 -20.07
CA SER A 146 7.95 15.73 -20.00
C SER A 146 7.68 16.31 -18.61
N LEU A 147 8.28 15.73 -17.57
CA LEU A 147 8.09 16.11 -16.18
C LEU A 147 9.20 17.09 -15.72
N LYS A 148 8.82 18.07 -14.91
CA LYS A 148 9.79 19.01 -14.32
C LYS A 148 10.59 18.38 -13.17
N ASN A 149 9.99 17.50 -12.41
CA ASN A 149 10.60 16.83 -11.27
C ASN A 149 9.92 15.46 -11.05
N SER A 150 10.65 14.38 -11.27
CA SER A 150 10.16 13.00 -11.17
C SER A 150 9.70 12.66 -9.76
N TYR A 151 10.49 13.05 -8.75
CA TYR A 151 10.17 12.76 -7.35
C TYR A 151 8.93 13.52 -6.87
N ASP A 152 8.82 14.82 -7.14
CA ASP A 152 7.66 15.61 -6.75
C ASP A 152 6.39 15.14 -7.45
N THR A 153 6.49 14.74 -8.73
CA THR A 153 5.37 14.15 -9.48
C THR A 153 4.95 12.82 -8.87
N SER A 154 5.90 11.93 -8.56
CA SER A 154 5.63 10.63 -7.92
C SER A 154 4.97 10.81 -6.56
N ARG A 155 5.47 11.73 -5.74
CA ARG A 155 4.89 12.06 -4.43
C ARG A 155 3.48 12.65 -4.55
N ALA A 156 3.25 13.54 -5.52
CA ALA A 156 1.92 14.10 -5.78
C ALA A 156 0.92 13.03 -6.20
N ILE A 157 1.32 12.13 -7.12
CA ILE A 157 0.49 11.00 -7.55
C ILE A 157 0.18 10.08 -6.36
N TYR A 158 1.19 9.69 -5.57
CA TYR A 158 0.97 8.83 -4.41
C TYR A 158 0.01 9.46 -3.39
N SER A 159 0.18 10.77 -3.11
CA SER A 159 -0.72 11.53 -2.22
C SER A 159 -2.15 11.61 -2.76
N LEU A 160 -2.31 11.84 -4.07
CA LEU A 160 -3.61 11.82 -4.76
C LEU A 160 -4.32 10.48 -4.54
N TRP A 161 -3.61 9.36 -4.70
CA TRP A 161 -4.20 8.02 -4.57
C TRP A 161 -4.55 7.64 -3.14
N LEU A 162 -3.75 8.04 -2.15
CA LEU A 162 -4.10 7.87 -0.73
C LEU A 162 -5.37 8.67 -0.38
N GLY A 163 -5.43 9.94 -0.80
CA GLY A 163 -6.59 10.81 -0.57
C GLY A 163 -7.85 10.32 -1.29
N SER A 164 -7.72 9.89 -2.56
CA SER A 164 -8.83 9.37 -3.34
C SER A 164 -9.37 8.04 -2.78
N THR A 165 -8.49 7.16 -2.27
CA THR A 165 -8.87 5.93 -1.58
C THR A 165 -9.72 6.24 -0.34
N LEU A 166 -9.26 7.18 0.49
CA LEU A 166 -10.00 7.61 1.69
C LEU A 166 -11.37 8.20 1.33
N LEU A 167 -11.41 9.13 0.37
CA LEU A 167 -12.64 9.80 -0.03
C LEU A 167 -13.63 8.84 -0.71
N CYS A 168 -13.14 7.91 -1.53
CA CYS A 168 -13.98 6.89 -2.16
C CYS A 168 -14.69 6.02 -1.11
N ALA A 169 -13.97 5.58 -0.09
CA ALA A 169 -14.55 4.80 1.00
C ALA A 169 -15.52 5.61 1.86
N LEU A 170 -15.18 6.87 2.17
CA LEU A 170 -16.01 7.76 2.98
C LEU A 170 -17.32 8.14 2.30
N GLN A 171 -17.25 8.51 1.02
CA GLN A 171 -18.40 9.01 0.26
C GLN A 171 -19.15 7.90 -0.49
N LYS A 172 -18.58 6.70 -0.58
CA LYS A 172 -19.11 5.56 -1.34
C LYS A 172 -19.33 5.87 -2.83
N TYR A 173 -18.38 6.60 -3.44
CA TYR A 173 -18.39 6.99 -4.85
C TYR A 173 -17.14 6.51 -5.58
N ARG A 174 -17.29 5.51 -6.46
CA ARG A 174 -16.20 4.97 -7.31
C ARG A 174 -15.65 6.02 -8.29
N SER A 175 -16.47 6.97 -8.75
CA SER A 175 -16.05 8.04 -9.66
C SER A 175 -14.90 8.92 -9.12
N ILE A 176 -14.64 8.88 -7.82
CA ILE A 176 -13.47 9.55 -7.22
C ILE A 176 -12.17 8.90 -7.71
N LEU A 177 -12.14 7.56 -7.80
CA LEU A 177 -10.99 6.82 -8.33
C LEU A 177 -10.85 7.04 -9.85
N ASP A 178 -11.97 7.12 -10.60
CA ASP A 178 -11.94 7.46 -12.03
C ASP A 178 -11.36 8.86 -12.26
N SER A 179 -11.67 9.81 -11.36
CA SER A 179 -11.09 11.15 -11.39
C SER A 179 -9.59 11.14 -11.07
N ALA A 180 -9.16 10.28 -10.15
CA ALA A 180 -7.73 10.10 -9.84
C ALA A 180 -6.96 9.51 -11.04
N ILE A 181 -7.54 8.57 -11.79
CA ILE A 181 -6.96 8.07 -13.05
C ILE A 181 -6.77 9.22 -14.06
N LYS A 182 -7.80 10.04 -14.27
CA LYS A 182 -7.74 11.18 -15.21
C LYS A 182 -6.66 12.18 -14.80
N GLU A 183 -6.58 12.49 -13.52
CA GLU A 183 -5.59 13.43 -12.99
C GLU A 183 -4.17 12.84 -13.05
N THR A 184 -4.01 11.53 -12.80
CA THR A 184 -2.72 10.86 -12.97
C THR A 184 -2.25 10.95 -14.42
N ARG A 185 -3.14 10.72 -15.41
CA ARG A 185 -2.81 10.91 -16.84
C ARG A 185 -2.34 12.34 -17.13
N ARG A 186 -3.02 13.34 -16.57
CA ARG A 186 -2.65 14.77 -16.74
C ARG A 186 -1.29 15.10 -16.14
N LEU A 187 -0.95 14.48 -15.03
CA LEU A 187 0.33 14.72 -14.32
C LEU A 187 1.53 14.12 -15.03
N ILE A 188 1.33 13.08 -15.86
CA ILE A 188 2.42 12.36 -16.52
C ILE A 188 2.56 12.67 -18.02
N LEU A 189 1.68 13.50 -18.58
CA LEU A 189 1.76 14.02 -19.95
C LEU A 189 2.57 15.30 -20.01
#